data_4150b551d9d2723501cfbe0246e9ce58
#
_entry.id   4150b551d9d2723501cfbe0246e9ce58
#
_cell.length_a   1.000
_cell.length_b   1.000
_cell.length_c   1.000
_cell.angle_alpha   90.00
_cell.angle_beta   90.00
_cell.angle_gamma   90.00
#
_symmetry.space_group_name_H-M   'P 1'
#
loop_
_entity.id
_entity.type
_entity.pdbx_description
1 polymer ?
#
loop_
_entity_poly.entity_id
_entity_poly.type
_entity_poly.pdbx_seq_one_letter_code
_entity_poly.pdbx_strand_id
1 'polypeptide(L)'
;SSGTSPTEAELTQFLTDGAKEVINLLPPQLKEKCMKITNLYIGNTNTTFDLDDAGEVTYVTRENANSGYYTPCRKIPSMFGDLTNDSGNIIHYATSTDPVYWVESNSSGVATLFVKPTPDANQPAKVYHISYPAVAYGDEVITNFPNEAEYIVVLYAACKALQNSLGAIGISTFSLSASAPADVPSAPSISSPGVGTTTVGSLGTAPEYTPPSITNAADASMGNDTDMDVSEMSTATWTSLDYDFDNENIDFLKWFQVAGDLIQNEEDTELAQAQMQKISTYLSAYGQAMQNKLNVFNDANVEYQATIKKAFQDAQMAAQEANKEGDMTLAASIQDYTLELQRVSNSVSRYQALVQQEVQTYQQELEEKKNEYTWMTQQYQMLKQDYTQGISSLGVAKGQMAGSETR
;
A
#
# COMPACT_ATOMS: atom_id res chain seq x y z
N SER A 1 5.38 -8.03 -14.89
CA SER A 1 5.15 -7.76 -13.47
C SER A 1 6.05 -6.62 -13.04
N SER A 2 5.55 -5.41 -13.02
CA SER A 2 6.21 -4.30 -12.33
C SER A 2 5.68 -4.27 -10.89
N GLY A 3 5.98 -5.30 -10.13
CA GLY A 3 5.86 -5.22 -8.70
C GLY A 3 6.89 -4.19 -8.25
N THR A 4 6.45 -3.10 -7.65
CA THR A 4 7.33 -2.18 -6.96
C THR A 4 7.85 -2.90 -5.73
N SER A 5 8.89 -3.69 -5.92
CA SER A 5 9.71 -4.17 -4.81
C SER A 5 10.26 -2.91 -4.12
N PRO A 6 10.25 -2.82 -2.78
CA PRO A 6 10.82 -1.67 -2.11
C PRO A 6 12.26 -1.45 -2.59
N THR A 7 12.62 -0.19 -2.80
CA THR A 7 13.96 0.21 -3.22
C THR A 7 14.98 -0.04 -2.11
N GLU A 8 16.26 -0.12 -2.44
CA GLU A 8 17.33 -0.24 -1.41
C GLU A 8 17.31 0.93 -0.42
N ALA A 9 16.90 2.14 -0.87
CA ALA A 9 16.76 3.31 -0.01
C ALA A 9 15.61 3.13 1.00
N GLU A 10 14.46 2.62 0.56
CA GLU A 10 13.32 2.31 1.44
C GLU A 10 13.67 1.18 2.42
N LEU A 11 14.35 0.12 1.96
CA LEU A 11 14.82 -0.95 2.83
C LEU A 11 15.81 -0.43 3.90
N THR A 12 16.72 0.45 3.51
CA THR A 12 17.64 1.14 4.44
C THR A 12 16.87 1.94 5.48
N GLN A 13 15.83 2.65 5.08
CA GLN A 13 14.97 3.39 5.99
C GLN A 13 14.25 2.44 6.95
N PHE A 14 13.63 1.37 6.45
CA PHE A 14 12.92 0.39 7.28
C PHE A 14 13.84 -0.30 8.29
N LEU A 15 15.08 -0.62 7.89
CA LEU A 15 16.07 -1.20 8.79
C LEU A 15 16.50 -0.20 9.88
N THR A 16 16.73 1.05 9.52
CA THR A 16 17.10 2.09 10.47
C THR A 16 15.97 2.37 11.47
N ASP A 17 14.73 2.47 11.00
CA ASP A 17 13.57 2.66 11.87
C ASP A 17 13.32 1.43 12.76
N GLY A 18 13.48 0.23 12.20
CA GLY A 18 13.42 -1.01 12.96
C GLY A 18 14.46 -1.08 14.06
N ALA A 19 15.70 -0.65 13.81
CA ALA A 19 16.75 -0.59 14.82
C ALA A 19 16.37 0.38 15.96
N LYS A 20 15.83 1.56 15.62
CA LYS A 20 15.34 2.55 16.62
C LYS A 20 14.22 1.98 17.47
N GLU A 21 13.24 1.35 16.83
CA GLU A 21 12.09 0.75 17.53
C GLU A 21 12.52 -0.37 18.47
N VAL A 22 13.32 -1.31 17.97
CA VAL A 22 13.80 -2.43 18.77
C VAL A 22 14.61 -1.93 19.97
N ILE A 23 15.51 -0.95 19.82
CA ILE A 23 16.27 -0.36 20.93
C ILE A 23 15.34 0.21 22.00
N ASN A 24 14.27 0.89 21.63
CA ASN A 24 13.30 1.43 22.57
C ASN A 24 12.57 0.34 23.37
N LEU A 25 12.35 -0.82 22.76
CA LEU A 25 11.68 -1.98 23.38
C LEU A 25 12.63 -2.91 24.14
N LEU A 26 13.96 -2.77 23.98
CA LEU A 26 14.93 -3.61 24.67
C LEU A 26 14.86 -3.46 26.19
N PRO A 27 15.06 -4.54 26.95
CA PRO A 27 15.25 -4.47 28.39
C PRO A 27 16.55 -3.71 28.74
N PRO A 28 16.65 -3.06 29.92
CA PRO A 28 17.78 -2.20 30.29
C PRO A 28 19.15 -2.85 30.13
N GLN A 29 19.29 -4.14 30.43
CA GLN A 29 20.55 -4.88 30.31
C GLN A 29 21.05 -5.00 28.85
N LEU A 30 20.12 -5.12 27.89
CA LEU A 30 20.48 -5.15 26.47
C LEU A 30 20.65 -3.75 25.90
N LYS A 31 19.95 -2.74 26.45
CA LYS A 31 20.16 -1.32 26.10
C LYS A 31 21.59 -0.86 26.41
N GLU A 32 22.23 -1.41 27.44
CA GLU A 32 23.63 -1.11 27.72
C GLU A 32 24.58 -1.48 26.58
N LYS A 33 24.25 -2.50 25.78
CA LYS A 33 25.02 -2.87 24.57
C LYS A 33 24.87 -1.83 23.44
N CYS A 34 23.82 -1.01 23.47
CA CYS A 34 23.59 0.07 22.52
C CYS A 34 24.21 1.41 22.95
N MET A 35 24.99 1.38 24.06
CA MET A 35 25.56 2.59 24.63
C MET A 35 26.76 3.06 23.81
N LYS A 36 26.82 4.38 23.57
CA LYS A 36 27.93 5.10 22.94
C LYS A 36 28.46 6.15 23.87
N ILE A 37 29.75 6.43 23.76
CA ILE A 37 30.41 7.51 24.52
C ILE A 37 30.69 8.65 23.56
N THR A 38 30.16 9.82 23.84
CA THR A 38 30.52 11.06 23.16
C THR A 38 31.40 11.91 24.06
N ASN A 39 32.55 12.32 23.56
CA ASN A 39 33.51 13.08 24.27
C ASN A 39 33.27 14.60 24.09
N LEU A 40 33.26 15.35 25.20
CA LEU A 40 33.26 16.79 25.19
C LEU A 40 34.67 17.29 25.55
N TYR A 41 35.25 18.07 24.67
CA TYR A 41 36.63 18.62 24.81
C TYR A 41 37.77 17.56 24.77
N ILE A 42 37.48 16.32 24.30
CA ILE A 42 38.49 15.31 24.01
C ILE A 42 38.57 15.13 22.49
N GLY A 43 39.66 15.68 21.90
CA GLY A 43 39.86 15.68 20.46
C GLY A 43 38.91 16.61 19.67
N ASN A 44 38.18 17.46 20.34
CA ASN A 44 37.28 18.48 19.81
C ASN A 44 37.19 19.69 20.78
N THR A 45 36.47 20.75 20.38
CA THR A 45 36.22 21.95 21.21
C THR A 45 34.76 22.04 21.67
N ASN A 46 33.97 21.00 21.52
CA ASN A 46 32.56 20.98 21.87
C ASN A 46 32.39 20.97 23.40
N THR A 47 31.62 21.90 23.92
CA THR A 47 31.31 22.05 25.36
C THR A 47 29.89 21.53 25.68
N THR A 48 29.07 21.25 24.66
CA THR A 48 27.72 20.77 24.75
C THR A 48 27.53 19.57 23.84
N PHE A 49 26.46 18.81 24.02
CA PHE A 49 26.12 17.66 23.21
C PHE A 49 24.67 17.77 22.73
N ASP A 50 24.45 17.80 21.42
CA ASP A 50 23.13 17.79 20.80
C ASP A 50 22.59 16.36 20.74
N LEU A 51 21.33 16.18 21.14
CA LEU A 51 20.68 14.87 21.30
C LEU A 51 19.86 14.46 20.08
N ASP A 52 19.96 15.15 18.95
CA ASP A 52 19.12 14.89 17.75
C ASP A 52 19.09 13.43 17.32
N ASP A 53 20.26 12.76 17.31
CA ASP A 53 20.39 11.34 16.93
C ASP A 53 20.76 10.45 18.14
N ALA A 54 20.60 10.97 19.35
CA ALA A 54 20.89 10.24 20.56
C ALA A 54 19.60 9.88 21.30
N GLY A 55 19.56 8.65 21.78
CA GLY A 55 18.51 8.21 22.68
C GLY A 55 18.71 8.75 24.10
N GLU A 56 18.27 8.01 25.07
CA GLU A 56 18.37 8.35 26.48
C GLU A 56 19.82 8.52 26.94
N VAL A 57 20.10 9.63 27.65
CA VAL A 57 21.38 9.84 28.35
C VAL A 57 21.38 9.03 29.63
N THR A 58 22.29 8.06 29.71
CA THR A 58 22.39 7.15 30.85
C THR A 58 23.10 7.84 32.02
N TYR A 59 24.29 8.40 31.78
CA TYR A 59 25.04 9.21 32.75
C TYR A 59 26.08 10.05 32.04
N VAL A 60 26.60 11.02 32.77
CA VAL A 60 27.66 11.94 32.30
C VAL A 60 28.76 11.92 33.33
N THR A 61 30.01 11.96 32.87
CA THR A 61 31.17 12.09 33.74
C THR A 61 32.02 13.27 33.30
N ARG A 62 32.67 13.92 34.26
CA ARG A 62 33.61 15.04 34.00
C ARG A 62 34.92 14.77 34.71
N GLU A 63 36.03 15.10 34.07
CA GLU A 63 37.33 14.95 34.67
C GLU A 63 37.53 15.96 35.81
N ASN A 64 38.11 15.49 36.91
CA ASN A 64 38.37 16.29 38.09
C ASN A 64 39.85 16.77 38.09
N ALA A 65 40.04 18.08 37.97
CA ALA A 65 41.33 18.75 38.16
C ALA A 65 42.53 18.18 37.36
N ASN A 66 42.33 17.80 36.10
CA ASN A 66 43.36 17.25 35.21
C ASN A 66 44.08 15.99 35.81
N SER A 67 43.32 15.19 36.53
CA SER A 67 43.84 14.02 37.28
C SER A 67 43.74 12.70 36.52
N GLY A 68 43.08 12.69 35.37
CA GLY A 68 42.68 11.46 34.65
C GLY A 68 41.50 10.71 35.28
N TYR A 69 40.99 11.16 36.43
CA TYR A 69 39.85 10.60 37.12
C TYR A 69 38.56 11.31 36.78
N TYR A 70 37.53 10.58 36.39
CA TYR A 70 36.24 11.10 36.00
C TYR A 70 35.22 10.97 37.14
N THR A 71 34.62 12.08 37.53
CA THR A 71 33.58 12.17 38.56
C THR A 71 32.20 12.12 37.87
N PRO A 72 31.23 11.32 38.34
CA PRO A 72 29.87 11.35 37.83
C PRO A 72 29.22 12.69 38.02
N CYS A 73 28.57 13.20 36.98
CA CYS A 73 27.81 14.46 37.04
C CYS A 73 26.42 14.20 37.61
N ARG A 74 25.97 15.06 38.49
CA ARG A 74 24.61 15.02 39.04
C ARG A 74 23.63 15.64 38.03
N LYS A 75 22.54 14.91 37.71
CA LYS A 75 21.46 15.44 36.86
C LYS A 75 20.65 16.47 37.66
N ILE A 76 20.41 17.65 37.07
CA ILE A 76 19.57 18.72 37.62
C ILE A 76 18.45 19.07 36.61
N PRO A 77 17.31 19.63 37.08
CA PRO A 77 16.32 20.24 36.20
C PRO A 77 16.89 21.45 35.47
N SER A 78 16.52 21.67 34.20
CA SER A 78 17.03 22.80 33.38
C SER A 78 16.77 24.15 33.99
N MET A 79 15.68 24.34 34.74
CA MET A 79 15.34 25.56 35.43
C MET A 79 16.41 26.04 36.42
N PHE A 80 17.30 25.16 36.86
CA PHE A 80 18.39 25.47 37.78
C PHE A 80 19.74 25.66 37.05
N GLY A 81 19.75 25.60 35.73
CA GLY A 81 20.97 25.68 34.92
C GLY A 81 21.78 26.97 35.19
N ASP A 82 21.13 28.12 35.24
CA ASP A 82 21.78 29.40 35.50
C ASP A 82 22.38 29.49 36.90
N LEU A 83 21.73 28.87 37.88
CA LEU A 83 22.21 28.89 39.28
C LEU A 83 23.49 28.07 39.48
N THR A 84 23.87 27.25 38.50
CA THR A 84 25.12 26.46 38.57
C THR A 84 26.40 27.31 38.50
N ASN A 85 26.29 28.53 37.99
CA ASN A 85 27.41 29.48 37.88
C ASN A 85 27.48 30.46 39.08
N ASP A 86 26.45 30.49 39.92
CA ASP A 86 26.40 31.41 41.08
C ASP A 86 27.06 30.76 42.31
N SER A 87 28.26 31.20 42.64
CA SER A 87 29.02 30.73 43.80
C SER A 87 28.35 31.03 45.16
N GLY A 88 27.36 31.93 45.19
CA GLY A 88 26.53 32.18 46.37
C GLY A 88 25.45 31.17 46.58
N ASN A 89 25.13 30.37 45.59
CA ASN A 89 24.09 29.30 45.64
C ASN A 89 24.71 27.99 46.06
N ILE A 90 24.76 27.68 47.34
CA ILE A 90 25.40 26.48 47.90
C ILE A 90 24.76 25.18 47.38
N ILE A 91 23.49 25.20 46.97
CA ILE A 91 22.75 24.01 46.57
C ILE A 91 23.00 23.62 45.12
N HIS A 92 23.07 24.61 44.24
CA HIS A 92 23.11 24.40 42.79
C HIS A 92 24.47 24.75 42.15
N TYR A 93 25.37 25.43 42.86
CA TYR A 93 26.68 25.74 42.36
C TYR A 93 27.47 24.49 41.98
N ALA A 94 27.91 24.46 40.72
CA ALA A 94 28.68 23.35 40.19
C ALA A 94 30.16 23.50 40.45
N THR A 95 30.81 22.49 41.00
CA THR A 95 32.27 22.44 41.22
C THR A 95 32.90 21.26 40.46
N SER A 96 34.23 21.25 40.36
CA SER A 96 34.95 20.12 39.76
C SER A 96 34.76 18.80 40.50
N THR A 97 34.42 18.87 41.80
CA THR A 97 34.13 17.70 42.66
C THR A 97 32.64 17.32 42.71
N ASP A 98 31.73 18.24 42.38
CA ASP A 98 30.31 18.03 42.23
C ASP A 98 29.82 18.61 40.89
N PRO A 99 30.21 18.02 39.75
CA PRO A 99 29.76 18.48 38.46
C PRO A 99 28.30 18.13 38.21
N VAL A 100 27.61 18.95 37.42
CA VAL A 100 26.20 18.76 37.10
C VAL A 100 25.96 18.75 35.60
N TYR A 101 24.85 18.19 35.19
CA TYR A 101 24.37 18.28 33.80
C TYR A 101 22.85 18.42 33.76
N TRP A 102 22.36 19.00 32.68
CA TRP A 102 20.94 19.08 32.35
C TRP A 102 20.74 19.03 30.83
N VAL A 103 19.52 18.79 30.43
CA VAL A 103 19.10 18.85 29.04
C VAL A 103 18.10 19.99 28.88
N GLU A 104 18.28 20.80 27.88
CA GLU A 104 17.41 21.93 27.55
C GLU A 104 17.30 22.05 26.04
N SER A 105 16.12 22.44 25.53
CA SER A 105 15.95 22.68 24.10
C SER A 105 16.57 24.06 23.77
N ASN A 106 17.43 24.07 22.75
CA ASN A 106 17.99 25.33 22.23
C ASN A 106 16.92 26.11 21.43
N SER A 107 17.27 27.31 20.96
CA SER A 107 16.37 28.17 20.18
C SER A 107 15.90 27.55 18.85
N SER A 108 16.55 26.53 18.37
CA SER A 108 16.21 25.79 17.16
C SER A 108 15.33 24.55 17.44
N GLY A 109 14.94 24.35 18.72
CA GLY A 109 14.14 23.20 19.14
C GLY A 109 14.94 21.91 19.39
N VAL A 110 16.27 21.94 19.22
CA VAL A 110 17.14 20.77 19.43
C VAL A 110 17.42 20.60 20.92
N ALA A 111 17.20 19.40 21.44
CA ALA A 111 17.56 19.07 22.80
C ALA A 111 19.08 19.00 22.95
N THR A 112 19.65 19.88 23.77
CA THR A 112 21.09 20.00 23.97
C THR A 112 21.42 19.70 25.42
N LEU A 113 22.47 18.91 25.67
CA LEU A 113 22.99 18.59 26.99
C LEU A 113 24.09 19.57 27.36
N PHE A 114 23.97 20.13 28.53
CA PHE A 114 24.94 21.05 29.14
C PHE A 114 25.61 20.38 30.33
N VAL A 115 26.93 20.66 30.49
CA VAL A 115 27.71 20.18 31.62
C VAL A 115 28.35 21.37 32.31
N LYS A 116 28.30 21.38 33.63
CA LYS A 116 28.95 22.42 34.45
C LYS A 116 29.77 21.81 35.61
N PRO A 117 30.91 22.40 35.92
CA PRO A 117 31.60 23.47 35.20
C PRO A 117 31.83 23.10 33.74
N THR A 118 31.82 24.11 32.83
CA THR A 118 31.99 23.90 31.40
C THR A 118 33.21 23.03 31.12
N PRO A 119 33.12 21.96 30.31
CA PRO A 119 34.29 21.17 29.92
C PRO A 119 35.34 22.02 29.19
N ASP A 120 36.59 21.74 29.44
CA ASP A 120 37.76 22.37 28.83
C ASP A 120 38.88 21.34 28.56
N ALA A 121 40.00 21.78 28.01
CA ALA A 121 41.12 20.90 27.65
C ALA A 121 41.71 20.13 28.82
N ASN A 122 41.65 20.71 30.05
CA ASN A 122 42.18 20.12 31.28
C ASN A 122 41.13 19.31 32.07
N GLN A 123 39.88 19.54 31.78
CA GLN A 123 38.75 18.89 32.47
C GLN A 123 37.62 18.55 31.47
N PRO A 124 37.89 17.62 30.55
CA PRO A 124 36.92 17.19 29.59
C PRO A 124 35.78 16.38 30.22
N ALA A 125 34.70 16.18 29.48
CA ALA A 125 33.57 15.37 29.92
C ALA A 125 33.26 14.23 28.92
N LYS A 126 32.57 13.22 29.40
CA LYS A 126 32.09 12.09 28.61
C LYS A 126 30.59 11.91 28.84
N VAL A 127 29.85 11.89 27.75
CA VAL A 127 28.41 11.64 27.75
C VAL A 127 28.16 10.19 27.33
N TYR A 128 27.53 9.43 28.18
CA TYR A 128 27.13 8.04 27.92
C TYR A 128 25.65 8.04 27.57
N HIS A 129 25.33 7.69 26.36
CA HIS A 129 23.96 7.74 25.83
C HIS A 129 23.67 6.53 24.97
N ILE A 130 22.38 6.20 24.83
CA ILE A 130 21.93 5.22 23.87
C ILE A 130 22.12 5.82 22.46
N SER A 131 22.72 5.05 21.56
CA SER A 131 22.90 5.43 20.15
C SER A 131 21.89 4.70 19.28
N TYR A 132 21.29 5.44 18.37
CA TYR A 132 20.47 4.87 17.31
C TYR A 132 21.36 4.68 16.06
N PRO A 133 21.71 3.43 15.71
CA PRO A 133 22.54 3.20 14.55
C PRO A 133 21.74 3.43 13.27
N ALA A 134 22.37 4.07 12.27
CA ALA A 134 21.89 4.00 10.90
C ALA A 134 22.28 2.63 10.34
N VAL A 135 21.32 1.92 9.78
CA VAL A 135 21.53 0.57 9.22
C VAL A 135 21.27 0.65 7.72
N ALA A 136 22.28 0.37 6.91
CA ALA A 136 22.14 0.33 5.46
C ALA A 136 21.73 -1.07 4.97
N TYR A 137 21.04 -1.11 3.83
CA TYR A 137 20.80 -2.37 3.13
C TYR A 137 22.15 -2.96 2.69
N GLY A 138 22.43 -4.17 3.13
CA GLY A 138 23.71 -4.84 2.85
C GLY A 138 24.71 -4.80 4.01
N ASP A 139 24.41 -4.10 5.11
CA ASP A 139 25.24 -4.22 6.32
C ASP A 139 25.13 -5.65 6.89
N GLU A 140 26.27 -6.27 7.16
CA GLU A 140 26.31 -7.63 7.73
C GLU A 140 26.08 -7.64 9.24
N VAL A 141 26.31 -6.51 9.93
CA VAL A 141 26.24 -6.38 11.40
C VAL A 141 25.76 -4.97 11.75
N ILE A 142 24.94 -4.84 12.76
CA ILE A 142 24.49 -3.55 13.29
C ILE A 142 25.46 -3.09 14.39
N THR A 143 26.17 -2.00 14.15
CA THR A 143 27.16 -1.47 15.10
C THR A 143 26.49 -0.99 16.41
N ASN A 144 27.07 -1.34 17.56
CA ASN A 144 26.53 -1.03 18.89
C ASN A 144 25.09 -1.52 19.10
N PHE A 145 24.84 -2.74 18.69
CA PHE A 145 23.53 -3.37 18.82
C PHE A 145 23.71 -4.83 19.34
N PRO A 146 22.78 -5.36 20.14
CA PRO A 146 22.88 -6.73 20.61
C PRO A 146 22.57 -7.71 19.46
N ASN A 147 23.49 -8.63 19.18
CA ASN A 147 23.35 -9.62 18.11
C ASN A 147 22.09 -10.47 18.27
N GLU A 148 21.66 -10.69 19.52
CA GLU A 148 20.45 -11.46 19.86
C GLU A 148 19.17 -10.78 19.35
N ALA A 149 19.20 -9.47 19.05
CA ALA A 149 18.06 -8.69 18.61
C ALA A 149 18.13 -8.27 17.14
N GLU A 150 19.23 -8.53 16.43
CA GLU A 150 19.39 -8.14 15.02
C GLU A 150 18.31 -8.73 14.11
N TYR A 151 17.94 -10.00 14.33
CA TYR A 151 16.91 -10.65 13.53
C TYR A 151 15.53 -9.96 13.65
N ILE A 152 15.25 -9.31 14.78
CA ILE A 152 13.99 -8.59 15.02
C ILE A 152 13.93 -7.32 14.15
N VAL A 153 15.08 -6.66 13.95
CA VAL A 153 15.19 -5.50 13.03
C VAL A 153 14.86 -5.94 11.61
N VAL A 154 15.38 -7.10 11.20
CA VAL A 154 15.09 -7.67 9.88
C VAL A 154 13.60 -8.03 9.75
N LEU A 155 12.99 -8.61 10.78
CA LEU A 155 11.56 -8.90 10.79
C LEU A 155 10.71 -7.64 10.68
N TYR A 156 11.07 -6.57 11.41
CA TYR A 156 10.40 -5.27 11.29
C TYR A 156 10.48 -4.74 9.85
N ALA A 157 11.68 -4.69 9.28
CA ALA A 157 11.87 -4.22 7.91
C ALA A 157 11.11 -5.08 6.88
N ALA A 158 11.06 -6.40 7.06
CA ALA A 158 10.30 -7.31 6.22
C ALA A 158 8.79 -7.05 6.32
N CYS A 159 8.27 -6.78 7.53
CA CYS A 159 6.87 -6.37 7.71
C CYS A 159 6.57 -5.07 6.94
N LYS A 160 7.43 -4.04 7.07
CA LYS A 160 7.26 -2.76 6.36
C LYS A 160 7.38 -2.92 4.84
N ALA A 161 8.29 -3.76 4.35
CA ALA A 161 8.43 -4.07 2.94
C ALA A 161 7.17 -4.74 2.35
N LEU A 162 6.58 -5.70 3.07
CA LEU A 162 5.33 -6.33 2.66
C LEU A 162 4.15 -5.35 2.70
N GLN A 163 4.10 -4.44 3.68
CA GLN A 163 3.08 -3.39 3.74
C GLN A 163 3.15 -2.48 2.51
N ASN A 164 4.37 -2.04 2.14
CA ASN A 164 4.58 -1.24 0.93
C ASN A 164 4.13 -2.00 -0.33
N SER A 165 4.48 -3.28 -0.43
CA SER A 165 4.06 -4.13 -1.55
C SER A 165 2.54 -4.33 -1.61
N LEU A 166 1.86 -4.50 -0.46
CA LEU A 166 0.41 -4.59 -0.39
C LEU A 166 -0.28 -3.31 -0.89
N GLY A 167 0.25 -2.14 -0.52
CA GLY A 167 -0.27 -0.84 -1.00
C GLY A 167 -0.03 -0.59 -2.49
N ALA A 168 0.90 -1.31 -3.11
CA ALA A 168 1.26 -1.16 -4.51
C ALA A 168 0.52 -2.13 -5.45
N ILE A 169 -0.29 -3.05 -4.93
CA ILE A 169 -1.07 -3.97 -5.76
C ILE A 169 -2.08 -3.16 -6.58
N GLY A 170 -1.91 -3.18 -7.91
CA GLY A 170 -2.83 -2.57 -8.86
C GLY A 170 -3.69 -3.61 -9.56
N ILE A 171 -4.92 -3.24 -9.87
CA ILE A 171 -5.80 -4.00 -10.76
C ILE A 171 -5.91 -3.20 -12.05
N SER A 172 -5.61 -3.85 -13.18
CA SER A 172 -5.78 -3.24 -14.49
C SER A 172 -7.26 -3.01 -14.78
N THR A 173 -7.57 -1.90 -15.45
CA THR A 173 -8.93 -1.67 -15.97
C THR A 173 -9.21 -2.64 -17.10
N PHE A 174 -10.42 -3.23 -17.12
CA PHE A 174 -10.84 -4.04 -18.23
C PHE A 174 -10.85 -3.20 -19.53
N SER A 175 -10.18 -3.68 -20.55
CA SER A 175 -10.14 -3.06 -21.87
C SER A 175 -10.51 -4.09 -22.93
N LEU A 176 -11.65 -3.87 -23.58
CA LEU A 176 -12.07 -4.70 -24.71
C LEU A 176 -11.34 -4.24 -25.97
N SER A 177 -10.57 -5.12 -26.61
CA SER A 177 -9.82 -4.81 -27.83
C SER A 177 -10.71 -4.86 -29.09
N ALA A 178 -11.82 -5.59 -29.02
CA ALA A 178 -12.77 -5.76 -30.12
C ALA A 178 -13.94 -4.78 -29.97
N SER A 179 -14.36 -4.16 -31.08
CA SER A 179 -15.61 -3.40 -31.16
C SER A 179 -16.72 -4.20 -31.82
N ALA A 180 -17.96 -3.92 -31.42
CA ALA A 180 -19.13 -4.52 -32.04
C ALA A 180 -19.19 -4.21 -33.53
N PRO A 181 -19.68 -5.14 -34.38
CA PRO A 181 -19.85 -4.86 -35.80
C PRO A 181 -20.77 -3.67 -36.04
N ALA A 182 -20.27 -2.64 -36.71
CA ALA A 182 -21.00 -1.39 -36.97
C ALA A 182 -21.90 -1.50 -38.19
N ASP A 183 -21.55 -2.36 -39.15
CA ASP A 183 -22.21 -2.45 -40.45
C ASP A 183 -23.40 -3.40 -40.42
N VAL A 184 -24.58 -2.82 -40.26
CA VAL A 184 -25.86 -3.55 -40.41
C VAL A 184 -26.35 -3.34 -41.82
N PRO A 185 -26.53 -4.38 -42.65
CA PRO A 185 -27.01 -4.21 -44.02
C PRO A 185 -28.43 -3.66 -44.03
N SER A 186 -28.71 -2.69 -44.87
CA SER A 186 -30.06 -2.20 -45.09
C SER A 186 -30.85 -3.20 -45.90
N ALA A 187 -32.06 -3.53 -45.41
CA ALA A 187 -32.94 -4.40 -46.15
C ALA A 187 -33.30 -3.85 -47.53
N PRO A 188 -33.26 -4.68 -48.58
CA PRO A 188 -33.64 -4.20 -49.93
C PRO A 188 -35.12 -3.83 -49.98
N SER A 189 -35.44 -2.76 -50.67
CA SER A 189 -36.82 -2.35 -50.92
C SER A 189 -37.47 -3.30 -51.93
N ILE A 190 -38.41 -4.11 -51.49
CA ILE A 190 -39.15 -5.02 -52.34
C ILE A 190 -40.47 -4.30 -52.72
N SER A 191 -40.55 -3.80 -53.97
CA SER A 191 -41.79 -3.32 -54.53
C SER A 191 -42.14 -4.12 -55.76
N SER A 192 -43.06 -5.07 -55.61
CA SER A 192 -43.61 -5.83 -56.75
C SER A 192 -45.01 -5.35 -57.06
N PRO A 193 -45.35 -5.07 -58.36
CA PRO A 193 -46.73 -4.67 -58.71
C PRO A 193 -47.64 -5.89 -58.61
N GLY A 194 -48.42 -5.96 -57.51
CA GLY A 194 -49.51 -6.95 -57.37
C GLY A 194 -49.40 -7.94 -56.23
N VAL A 195 -48.29 -8.00 -55.49
CA VAL A 195 -48.14 -8.83 -54.28
C VAL A 195 -47.85 -7.89 -53.12
N GLY A 196 -48.49 -8.10 -51.96
CA GLY A 196 -48.29 -7.26 -50.78
C GLY A 196 -46.81 -7.11 -50.41
N THR A 197 -46.41 -5.94 -50.00
CA THR A 197 -45.05 -5.59 -49.61
C THR A 197 -44.51 -6.57 -48.58
N THR A 198 -43.64 -7.48 -48.97
CA THR A 198 -42.92 -8.32 -48.02
C THR A 198 -41.76 -7.48 -47.48
N THR A 199 -41.94 -6.93 -46.30
CA THR A 199 -40.90 -6.16 -45.62
C THR A 199 -39.91 -7.13 -44.98
N VAL A 200 -38.70 -7.16 -45.52
CA VAL A 200 -37.60 -7.81 -44.82
C VAL A 200 -37.31 -6.98 -43.58
N GLY A 201 -37.36 -7.59 -42.41
CA GLY A 201 -37.18 -6.90 -41.14
C GLY A 201 -35.81 -6.20 -41.05
N SER A 202 -35.82 -4.97 -40.60
CA SER A 202 -34.57 -4.24 -40.32
C SER A 202 -33.86 -4.89 -39.12
N LEU A 203 -32.57 -5.14 -39.28
CA LEU A 203 -31.71 -5.54 -38.20
C LEU A 203 -31.41 -4.30 -37.32
N GLY A 204 -31.57 -4.38 -36.03
CA GLY A 204 -31.13 -3.39 -35.06
C GLY A 204 -29.58 -3.34 -34.97
N THR A 205 -29.08 -2.48 -34.09
CA THR A 205 -27.66 -2.47 -33.77
C THR A 205 -27.21 -3.76 -33.12
N ALA A 206 -26.00 -4.21 -33.45
CA ALA A 206 -25.42 -5.41 -32.81
C ALA A 206 -25.22 -5.15 -31.31
N PRO A 207 -25.47 -6.14 -30.43
CA PRO A 207 -25.21 -6.02 -29.01
C PRO A 207 -23.74 -5.71 -28.72
N GLU A 208 -23.49 -4.80 -27.78
CA GLU A 208 -22.16 -4.44 -27.31
C GLU A 208 -22.00 -4.89 -25.86
N TYR A 209 -20.83 -5.46 -25.52
CA TYR A 209 -20.50 -5.78 -24.14
C TYR A 209 -20.07 -4.52 -23.39
N THR A 210 -20.78 -4.21 -22.31
CA THR A 210 -20.44 -3.10 -21.40
C THR A 210 -19.96 -3.67 -20.07
N PRO A 211 -18.66 -3.56 -19.74
CA PRO A 211 -18.13 -4.02 -18.47
C PRO A 211 -18.67 -3.18 -17.31
N PRO A 212 -18.71 -3.74 -16.08
CA PRO A 212 -18.94 -2.90 -14.89
C PRO A 212 -17.84 -1.83 -14.78
N SER A 213 -18.22 -0.61 -14.38
CA SER A 213 -17.26 0.48 -14.29
C SER A 213 -16.34 0.33 -13.07
N ILE A 214 -15.03 0.47 -13.29
CA ILE A 214 -14.03 0.69 -12.23
C ILE A 214 -13.43 2.05 -12.49
N THR A 215 -13.44 2.92 -11.50
CA THR A 215 -12.67 4.17 -11.55
C THR A 215 -11.36 3.94 -10.83
N ASN A 216 -10.27 3.86 -11.57
CA ASN A 216 -8.96 4.15 -11.01
C ASN A 216 -8.84 5.66 -11.01
N ALA A 217 -9.21 6.32 -9.93
CA ALA A 217 -8.96 7.73 -9.78
C ALA A 217 -7.44 7.93 -9.59
N ALA A 218 -6.73 8.03 -10.73
CA ALA A 218 -5.30 8.34 -10.75
C ALA A 218 -4.99 9.72 -10.15
N ASP A 219 -6.01 10.53 -9.86
CA ASP A 219 -5.90 11.90 -9.38
C ASP A 219 -6.50 12.16 -7.99
N ALA A 220 -6.96 11.16 -7.28
CA ALA A 220 -7.13 11.32 -5.85
C ALA A 220 -5.73 11.33 -5.23
N SER A 221 -5.02 12.44 -5.39
CA SER A 221 -3.93 12.76 -4.50
C SER A 221 -4.57 12.74 -3.11
N MET A 222 -4.39 11.67 -2.37
CA MET A 222 -4.38 11.76 -0.92
C MET A 222 -3.34 12.82 -0.67
N GLY A 223 -3.80 14.02 -0.31
CA GLY A 223 -2.93 15.08 0.13
C GLY A 223 -1.98 14.44 1.13
N ASN A 224 -0.78 14.94 1.20
CA ASN A 224 0.27 14.52 2.12
C ASN A 224 -0.16 14.66 3.60
N ASP A 225 -1.43 14.42 3.87
CA ASP A 225 -2.05 14.45 5.17
C ASP A 225 -1.92 13.06 5.76
N THR A 226 -0.96 12.93 6.65
CA THR A 226 -0.67 11.75 7.44
C THR A 226 -1.79 11.42 8.44
N ASP A 227 -2.78 12.28 8.57
CA ASP A 227 -4.00 12.05 9.33
C ASP A 227 -5.13 11.68 8.37
N MET A 228 -5.39 10.38 8.24
CA MET A 228 -6.64 9.94 7.66
C MET A 228 -7.79 10.40 8.55
N ASP A 229 -8.45 11.48 8.13
CA ASP A 229 -9.69 11.89 8.75
C ASP A 229 -10.72 10.78 8.51
N VAL A 230 -11.13 10.12 9.58
CA VAL A 230 -12.19 9.08 9.58
C VAL A 230 -13.47 9.60 8.92
N SER A 231 -13.64 10.93 8.83
CA SER A 231 -14.74 11.57 8.10
C SER A 231 -14.66 11.38 6.59
N GLU A 232 -13.45 11.26 6.00
CA GLU A 232 -13.28 10.97 4.57
C GLU A 232 -13.56 9.50 4.24
N MET A 233 -13.27 8.57 5.15
CA MET A 233 -13.74 7.18 5.06
C MET A 233 -15.27 7.09 5.09
N SER A 234 -15.94 8.00 5.80
CA SER A 234 -17.37 7.95 6.04
C SER A 234 -18.21 8.43 4.87
N THR A 235 -17.76 9.42 4.11
CA THR A 235 -18.65 10.13 3.17
C THR A 235 -18.63 9.61 1.74
N ALA A 236 -17.53 9.04 1.27
CA ALA A 236 -17.42 8.61 -0.13
C ALA A 236 -17.71 7.12 -0.34
N THR A 237 -17.53 6.28 0.69
CA THR A 237 -17.56 4.82 0.54
C THR A 237 -18.75 4.15 1.26
N TRP A 238 -19.40 4.82 2.20
CA TRP A 238 -20.43 4.21 3.05
C TRP A 238 -21.87 4.54 2.65
N THR A 239 -22.09 5.54 1.79
CA THR A 239 -23.44 5.96 1.41
C THR A 239 -24.09 5.06 0.38
N SER A 240 -23.37 4.13 -0.19
CA SER A 240 -23.92 3.23 -1.18
C SER A 240 -23.55 1.80 -0.82
N LEU A 241 -24.34 1.23 0.06
CA LEU A 241 -24.43 -0.21 0.30
C LEU A 241 -25.23 -0.92 -0.80
N ASP A 242 -25.75 -0.20 -1.77
CA ASP A 242 -26.30 -0.76 -2.99
C ASP A 242 -25.15 -1.15 -3.89
N TYR A 243 -24.91 -2.44 -4.01
CA TYR A 243 -23.89 -3.06 -4.88
C TYR A 243 -24.24 -2.92 -6.36
N ASP A 244 -24.70 -1.75 -6.77
CA ASP A 244 -24.96 -1.45 -8.16
C ASP A 244 -23.68 -1.03 -8.85
N PHE A 245 -22.91 -2.03 -9.29
CA PHE A 245 -21.70 -1.80 -10.09
C PHE A 245 -21.98 -1.09 -11.43
N ASP A 246 -23.23 -0.84 -11.76
CA ASP A 246 -23.61 -0.14 -12.98
C ASP A 246 -23.44 1.38 -12.87
N ASN A 247 -23.52 1.93 -11.66
CA ASN A 247 -23.51 3.37 -11.40
C ASN A 247 -22.43 3.84 -10.44
N GLU A 248 -21.63 2.96 -9.86
CA GLU A 248 -20.64 3.33 -8.84
C GLU A 248 -19.21 3.10 -9.27
N ASN A 249 -18.42 4.13 -9.06
CA ASN A 249 -16.98 4.11 -9.25
C ASN A 249 -16.32 3.41 -8.06
N ILE A 250 -15.98 2.13 -8.21
CA ILE A 250 -15.23 1.40 -7.21
C ILE A 250 -13.74 1.69 -7.41
N ASP A 251 -13.15 2.41 -6.49
CA ASP A 251 -11.72 2.69 -6.51
C ASP A 251 -10.95 1.65 -5.67
N PHE A 252 -10.60 0.55 -6.31
CA PHE A 252 -9.81 -0.49 -5.66
C PHE A 252 -8.42 0.02 -5.23
N LEU A 253 -7.79 0.90 -6.01
CA LEU A 253 -6.47 1.44 -5.67
C LEU A 253 -6.52 2.20 -4.35
N LYS A 254 -7.52 3.07 -4.18
CA LYS A 254 -7.73 3.83 -2.94
C LYS A 254 -7.99 2.91 -1.74
N TRP A 255 -8.72 1.82 -1.94
CA TRP A 255 -8.98 0.87 -0.86
C TRP A 255 -7.73 0.10 -0.42
N PHE A 256 -6.85 -0.26 -1.37
CA PHE A 256 -5.56 -0.85 -1.04
C PHE A 256 -4.64 0.14 -0.33
N GLN A 257 -4.65 1.41 -0.76
CA GLN A 257 -3.91 2.49 -0.09
C GLN A 257 -4.39 2.67 1.35
N VAL A 258 -5.71 2.71 1.58
CA VAL A 258 -6.30 2.78 2.93
C VAL A 258 -5.87 1.60 3.79
N ALA A 259 -5.88 0.39 3.26
CA ALA A 259 -5.42 -0.78 4.00
C ALA A 259 -3.94 -0.67 4.37
N GLY A 260 -3.11 -0.16 3.47
CA GLY A 260 -1.69 0.11 3.71
C GLY A 260 -1.48 1.17 4.81
N ASP A 261 -2.25 2.25 4.75
CA ASP A 261 -2.15 3.36 5.70
C ASP A 261 -2.56 2.97 7.12
N LEU A 262 -3.68 2.25 7.27
CA LEU A 262 -4.11 1.69 8.57
C LEU A 262 -3.05 0.80 9.22
N ILE A 263 -2.22 0.13 8.42
CA ILE A 263 -1.15 -0.72 8.92
C ILE A 263 0.10 0.11 9.23
N GLN A 264 0.43 1.12 8.40
CA GLN A 264 1.68 1.89 8.50
C GLN A 264 1.63 3.00 9.54
N ASN A 265 0.53 3.75 9.58
CA ASN A 265 0.44 4.98 10.35
C ASN A 265 -0.41 4.83 11.61
N GLU A 266 -1.49 4.05 11.55
CA GLU A 266 -2.42 3.88 12.67
C GLU A 266 -2.10 2.65 13.55
N GLU A 267 -1.24 1.73 13.07
CA GLU A 267 -0.92 0.45 13.72
C GLU A 267 -2.17 -0.39 14.09
N ASP A 268 -3.33 -0.06 13.50
CA ASP A 268 -4.60 -0.72 13.76
C ASP A 268 -4.76 -1.96 12.87
N THR A 269 -4.30 -3.08 13.40
CA THR A 269 -4.34 -4.37 12.70
C THR A 269 -5.74 -4.93 12.53
N GLU A 270 -6.70 -4.57 13.41
CA GLU A 270 -8.08 -5.03 13.31
C GLU A 270 -8.80 -4.31 12.18
N LEU A 271 -8.65 -2.98 12.09
CA LEU A 271 -9.19 -2.19 10.99
C LEU A 271 -8.56 -2.58 9.66
N ALA A 272 -7.26 -2.79 9.62
CA ALA A 272 -6.56 -3.27 8.43
C ALA A 272 -7.10 -4.63 7.97
N GLN A 273 -7.31 -5.60 8.86
CA GLN A 273 -7.91 -6.89 8.53
C GLN A 273 -9.35 -6.74 8.01
N ALA A 274 -10.16 -5.89 8.63
CA ALA A 274 -11.52 -5.60 8.17
C ALA A 274 -11.51 -4.99 6.76
N GLN A 275 -10.62 -4.05 6.49
CA GLN A 275 -10.45 -3.45 5.17
C GLN A 275 -9.97 -4.48 4.13
N MET A 276 -9.05 -5.37 4.50
CA MET A 276 -8.59 -6.46 3.63
C MET A 276 -9.71 -7.44 3.29
N GLN A 277 -10.54 -7.80 4.28
CA GLN A 277 -11.72 -8.64 4.05
C GLN A 277 -12.72 -7.96 3.12
N LYS A 278 -12.94 -6.66 3.29
CA LYS A 278 -13.77 -5.84 2.42
C LYS A 278 -13.26 -5.90 0.98
N ILE A 279 -11.97 -5.62 0.73
CA ILE A 279 -11.36 -5.67 -0.60
C ILE A 279 -11.58 -7.04 -1.26
N SER A 280 -11.32 -8.14 -0.55
CA SER A 280 -11.52 -9.50 -1.07
C SER A 280 -12.97 -9.77 -1.45
N THR A 281 -13.93 -9.29 -0.64
CA THR A 281 -15.37 -9.44 -0.90
C THR A 281 -15.78 -8.67 -2.15
N TYR A 282 -15.31 -7.43 -2.28
CA TYR A 282 -15.63 -6.59 -3.46
C TYR A 282 -14.98 -7.08 -4.74
N LEU A 283 -13.74 -7.60 -4.70
CA LEU A 283 -13.13 -8.25 -5.86
C LEU A 283 -13.95 -9.44 -6.34
N SER A 284 -14.46 -10.25 -5.40
CA SER A 284 -15.34 -11.39 -5.72
C SER A 284 -16.68 -10.92 -6.30
N ALA A 285 -17.27 -9.87 -5.72
CA ALA A 285 -18.52 -9.30 -6.21
C ALA A 285 -18.36 -8.67 -7.60
N TYR A 286 -17.24 -7.99 -7.85
CA TYR A 286 -16.93 -7.45 -9.18
C TYR A 286 -16.76 -8.56 -10.24
N GLY A 287 -16.08 -9.66 -9.90
CA GLY A 287 -15.99 -10.83 -10.77
C GLY A 287 -17.37 -11.42 -11.12
N GLN A 288 -18.29 -11.45 -10.15
CA GLN A 288 -19.68 -11.87 -10.38
C GLN A 288 -20.45 -10.87 -11.25
N ALA A 289 -20.26 -9.57 -11.04
CA ALA A 289 -20.89 -8.53 -11.87
C ALA A 289 -20.42 -8.62 -13.33
N MET A 290 -19.13 -8.85 -13.59
CA MET A 290 -18.62 -9.12 -14.93
C MET A 290 -19.29 -10.35 -15.57
N GLN A 291 -19.47 -11.42 -14.81
CA GLN A 291 -20.14 -12.63 -15.32
C GLN A 291 -21.60 -12.36 -15.63
N ASN A 292 -22.30 -11.59 -14.79
CA ASN A 292 -23.70 -11.19 -15.04
C ASN A 292 -23.81 -10.34 -16.31
N LYS A 293 -22.93 -9.35 -16.50
CA LYS A 293 -22.88 -8.55 -17.73
C LYS A 293 -22.59 -9.41 -18.96
N LEU A 294 -21.69 -10.40 -18.84
CA LEU A 294 -21.44 -11.34 -19.91
C LEU A 294 -22.67 -12.20 -20.24
N ASN A 295 -23.43 -12.61 -19.24
CA ASN A 295 -24.68 -13.37 -19.46
C ASN A 295 -25.71 -12.50 -20.18
N VAL A 296 -25.92 -11.24 -19.76
CA VAL A 296 -26.82 -10.30 -20.42
C VAL A 296 -26.41 -10.06 -21.88
N PHE A 297 -25.11 -9.87 -22.14
CA PHE A 297 -24.58 -9.75 -23.48
C PHE A 297 -24.81 -11.02 -24.32
N ASN A 298 -24.60 -12.21 -23.75
CA ASN A 298 -24.84 -13.47 -24.44
C ASN A 298 -26.31 -13.65 -24.79
N ASP A 299 -27.22 -13.32 -23.89
CA ASP A 299 -28.68 -13.40 -24.10
C ASP A 299 -29.11 -12.44 -25.24
N ALA A 300 -28.63 -11.18 -25.20
CA ALA A 300 -28.86 -10.21 -26.26
C ALA A 300 -28.32 -10.68 -27.62
N ASN A 301 -27.15 -11.33 -27.61
CA ASN A 301 -26.55 -11.89 -28.83
C ASN A 301 -27.37 -13.06 -29.41
N VAL A 302 -27.91 -13.91 -28.56
CA VAL A 302 -28.79 -15.01 -29.01
C VAL A 302 -30.07 -14.45 -29.66
N GLU A 303 -30.66 -13.39 -29.05
CA GLU A 303 -31.82 -12.73 -29.61
C GLU A 303 -31.50 -12.05 -30.95
N TYR A 304 -30.35 -11.38 -31.04
CA TYR A 304 -29.89 -10.75 -32.27
C TYR A 304 -29.61 -11.77 -33.38
N GLN A 305 -28.97 -12.90 -33.07
CA GLN A 305 -28.76 -13.98 -34.03
C GLN A 305 -30.08 -14.60 -34.51
N ALA A 306 -31.08 -14.71 -33.62
CA ALA A 306 -32.41 -15.15 -34.02
C ALA A 306 -33.06 -14.16 -35.00
N THR A 307 -32.89 -12.87 -34.79
CA THR A 307 -33.36 -11.81 -35.70
C THR A 307 -32.66 -11.91 -37.06
N ILE A 308 -31.33 -12.10 -37.09
CA ILE A 308 -30.58 -12.34 -38.34
C ILE A 308 -31.13 -13.57 -39.07
N LYS A 309 -31.32 -14.66 -38.34
CA LYS A 309 -31.86 -15.91 -38.93
C LYS A 309 -33.25 -15.75 -39.52
N LYS A 310 -34.11 -14.98 -38.86
CA LYS A 310 -35.42 -14.63 -39.36
C LYS A 310 -35.32 -13.79 -40.61
N ALA A 311 -34.51 -12.73 -40.61
CA ALA A 311 -34.27 -11.87 -41.78
C ALA A 311 -33.73 -12.71 -42.97
N PHE A 312 -32.89 -13.71 -42.72
CA PHE A 312 -32.39 -14.63 -43.73
C PHE A 312 -33.51 -15.50 -44.35
N GLN A 313 -34.43 -16.02 -43.51
CA GLN A 313 -35.59 -16.76 -43.97
C GLN A 313 -36.54 -15.89 -44.79
N ASP A 314 -36.83 -14.68 -44.34
CA ASP A 314 -37.70 -13.73 -45.03
C ASP A 314 -37.07 -13.33 -46.38
N ALA A 315 -35.74 -13.12 -46.45
CA ALA A 315 -35.04 -12.88 -47.70
C ALA A 315 -35.10 -14.07 -48.66
N GLN A 316 -34.97 -15.29 -48.17
CA GLN A 316 -35.10 -16.49 -49.00
C GLN A 316 -36.51 -16.66 -49.59
N MET A 317 -37.56 -16.36 -48.81
CA MET A 317 -38.92 -16.37 -49.30
C MET A 317 -39.15 -15.33 -50.38
N ALA A 318 -38.64 -14.08 -50.11
CA ALA A 318 -38.72 -13.00 -51.12
C ALA A 318 -37.96 -13.31 -52.40
N ALA A 319 -36.80 -14.02 -52.30
CA ALA A 319 -36.06 -14.48 -53.48
C ALA A 319 -36.84 -15.50 -54.30
N GLN A 320 -37.56 -16.40 -53.64
CA GLN A 320 -38.39 -17.38 -54.32
C GLN A 320 -39.58 -16.74 -55.05
N GLU A 321 -40.19 -15.71 -54.45
CA GLU A 321 -41.26 -14.92 -55.09
C GLU A 321 -40.75 -14.14 -56.28
N ALA A 322 -39.63 -13.41 -56.13
CA ALA A 322 -39.00 -12.67 -57.24
C ALA A 322 -38.63 -13.57 -58.41
N ASN A 323 -38.13 -14.77 -58.15
CA ASN A 323 -37.84 -15.74 -59.21
C ASN A 323 -39.09 -16.25 -59.94
N LYS A 324 -40.23 -16.36 -59.23
CA LYS A 324 -41.51 -16.72 -59.87
C LYS A 324 -42.03 -15.60 -60.77
N GLU A 325 -41.81 -14.37 -60.43
CA GLU A 325 -42.21 -13.19 -61.21
C GLU A 325 -41.24 -12.82 -62.32
N GLY A 326 -40.06 -13.44 -62.36
CA GLY A 326 -39.04 -13.21 -63.39
C GLY A 326 -38.23 -11.92 -63.19
N ASP A 327 -38.28 -11.35 -62.00
CA ASP A 327 -37.49 -10.14 -61.67
C ASP A 327 -36.07 -10.52 -61.24
N MET A 328 -35.17 -10.61 -62.23
CA MET A 328 -33.79 -10.99 -62.01
C MET A 328 -32.99 -9.94 -61.20
N THR A 329 -33.39 -8.65 -61.29
CA THR A 329 -32.68 -7.55 -60.56
C THR A 329 -32.99 -7.62 -59.07
N LEU A 330 -34.24 -7.90 -58.74
CA LEU A 330 -34.66 -8.08 -57.37
C LEU A 330 -34.05 -9.36 -56.74
N ALA A 331 -34.01 -10.43 -57.49
CA ALA A 331 -33.38 -11.68 -57.07
C ALA A 331 -31.89 -11.51 -56.79
N ALA A 332 -31.16 -10.75 -57.59
CA ALA A 332 -29.76 -10.43 -57.34
C ALA A 332 -29.57 -9.55 -56.07
N SER A 333 -30.40 -8.53 -55.88
CA SER A 333 -30.34 -7.67 -54.68
C SER A 333 -30.62 -8.43 -53.39
N ILE A 334 -31.54 -9.41 -53.42
CA ILE A 334 -31.85 -10.30 -52.28
C ILE A 334 -30.68 -11.26 -52.02
N GLN A 335 -30.04 -11.75 -53.08
CA GLN A 335 -28.86 -12.60 -52.94
C GLN A 335 -27.69 -11.82 -52.29
N ASP A 336 -27.45 -10.61 -52.71
CA ASP A 336 -26.42 -9.72 -52.10
C ASP A 336 -26.74 -9.46 -50.64
N TYR A 337 -27.98 -9.14 -50.31
CA TYR A 337 -28.41 -8.97 -48.93
C TYR A 337 -28.23 -10.22 -48.07
N THR A 338 -28.50 -11.39 -48.66
CA THR A 338 -28.29 -12.69 -47.98
C THR A 338 -26.81 -12.93 -47.64
N LEU A 339 -25.91 -12.59 -48.55
CA LEU A 339 -24.47 -12.66 -48.34
C LEU A 339 -24.01 -11.69 -47.24
N GLU A 340 -24.54 -10.48 -47.22
CA GLU A 340 -24.27 -9.47 -46.20
C GLU A 340 -24.77 -9.97 -44.80
N LEU A 341 -25.98 -10.52 -44.70
CA LEU A 341 -26.49 -11.13 -43.47
C LEU A 341 -25.56 -12.21 -42.95
N GLN A 342 -25.02 -13.05 -43.84
CA GLN A 342 -24.10 -14.11 -43.47
C GLN A 342 -22.76 -13.53 -42.94
N ARG A 343 -22.25 -12.43 -43.56
CA ARG A 343 -21.05 -11.72 -43.07
C ARG A 343 -21.30 -11.13 -41.70
N VAL A 344 -22.44 -10.45 -41.43
CA VAL A 344 -22.83 -9.93 -40.16
C VAL A 344 -22.93 -11.01 -39.11
N SER A 345 -23.63 -12.13 -39.41
CA SER A 345 -23.73 -13.26 -38.48
C SER A 345 -22.36 -13.80 -38.08
N ASN A 346 -21.44 -13.95 -39.05
CA ASN A 346 -20.09 -14.43 -38.76
C ASN A 346 -19.28 -13.40 -37.92
N SER A 347 -19.43 -12.10 -38.18
CA SER A 347 -18.75 -11.05 -37.44
C SER A 347 -19.25 -10.93 -36.00
N VAL A 348 -20.58 -11.06 -35.79
CA VAL A 348 -21.20 -11.09 -34.45
C VAL A 348 -20.73 -12.32 -33.65
N SER A 349 -20.71 -13.50 -34.28
CA SER A 349 -20.22 -14.72 -33.63
C SER A 349 -18.75 -14.62 -33.24
N ARG A 350 -17.92 -14.00 -34.10
CA ARG A 350 -16.51 -13.74 -33.81
C ARG A 350 -16.35 -12.72 -32.67
N TYR A 351 -17.11 -11.64 -32.69
CA TYR A 351 -17.11 -10.66 -31.62
C TYR A 351 -17.50 -11.28 -30.27
N GLN A 352 -18.57 -12.07 -30.23
CA GLN A 352 -18.99 -12.79 -29.05
C GLN A 352 -17.87 -13.70 -28.49
N ALA A 353 -17.18 -14.44 -29.35
CA ALA A 353 -16.07 -15.30 -28.93
C ALA A 353 -14.90 -14.49 -28.34
N LEU A 354 -14.56 -13.33 -28.93
CA LEU A 354 -13.53 -12.43 -28.43
C LEU A 354 -13.92 -11.85 -27.07
N VAL A 355 -15.15 -11.37 -26.92
CA VAL A 355 -15.64 -10.85 -25.63
C VAL A 355 -15.56 -11.93 -24.54
N GLN A 356 -16.01 -13.15 -24.82
CA GLN A 356 -15.92 -14.26 -23.87
C GLN A 356 -14.47 -14.56 -23.48
N GLN A 357 -13.56 -14.59 -24.45
CA GLN A 357 -12.14 -14.82 -24.20
C GLN A 357 -11.53 -13.70 -23.34
N GLU A 358 -11.77 -12.44 -23.67
CA GLU A 358 -11.20 -11.31 -22.95
C GLU A 358 -11.75 -11.20 -21.51
N VAL A 359 -13.05 -11.43 -21.33
CA VAL A 359 -13.66 -11.50 -19.98
C VAL A 359 -13.07 -12.63 -19.15
N GLN A 360 -12.89 -13.82 -19.71
CA GLN A 360 -12.28 -14.93 -19.00
C GLN A 360 -10.82 -14.65 -18.62
N THR A 361 -10.05 -14.05 -19.52
CA THR A 361 -8.66 -13.66 -19.24
C THR A 361 -8.59 -12.65 -18.10
N TYR A 362 -9.46 -11.65 -18.11
CA TYR A 362 -9.50 -10.65 -17.06
C TYR A 362 -9.97 -11.24 -15.70
N GLN A 363 -10.92 -12.15 -15.71
CA GLN A 363 -11.33 -12.87 -14.49
C GLN A 363 -10.18 -13.69 -13.89
N GLN A 364 -9.36 -14.31 -14.74
CA GLN A 364 -8.15 -15.00 -14.28
C GLN A 364 -7.14 -14.03 -13.66
N GLU A 365 -6.94 -12.85 -14.26
CA GLU A 365 -6.08 -11.79 -13.70
C GLU A 365 -6.60 -11.32 -12.34
N LEU A 366 -7.90 -11.11 -12.19
CA LEU A 366 -8.51 -10.74 -10.90
C LEU A 366 -8.29 -11.82 -9.83
N GLU A 367 -8.46 -13.09 -10.19
CA GLU A 367 -8.24 -14.19 -9.25
C GLU A 367 -6.77 -14.34 -8.87
N GLU A 368 -5.84 -14.12 -9.82
CA GLU A 368 -4.40 -14.09 -9.54
C GLU A 368 -4.05 -12.97 -8.57
N LYS A 369 -4.58 -11.74 -8.79
CA LYS A 369 -4.36 -10.60 -7.89
C LYS A 369 -4.94 -10.84 -6.50
N LYS A 370 -6.12 -11.43 -6.41
CA LYS A 370 -6.72 -11.82 -5.14
C LYS A 370 -5.86 -12.83 -4.38
N ASN A 371 -5.33 -13.83 -5.07
CA ASN A 371 -4.47 -14.85 -4.49
C ASN A 371 -3.13 -14.25 -4.02
N GLU A 372 -2.51 -13.37 -4.83
CA GLU A 372 -1.30 -12.63 -4.49
C GLU A 372 -1.51 -11.80 -3.21
N TYR A 373 -2.62 -11.06 -3.15
CA TYR A 373 -2.97 -10.26 -1.97
C TYR A 373 -3.19 -11.13 -0.72
N THR A 374 -3.93 -12.23 -0.85
CA THR A 374 -4.18 -13.15 0.26
C THR A 374 -2.87 -13.76 0.78
N TRP A 375 -1.97 -14.14 -0.12
CA TRP A 375 -0.66 -14.68 0.22
C TRP A 375 0.19 -13.64 0.97
N MET A 376 0.29 -12.43 0.44
CA MET A 376 1.05 -11.35 1.09
C MET A 376 0.51 -11.02 2.49
N THR A 377 -0.81 -11.01 2.64
CA THR A 377 -1.48 -10.80 3.93
C THR A 377 -1.12 -11.89 4.94
N GLN A 378 -1.14 -13.15 4.53
CA GLN A 378 -0.75 -14.26 5.38
C GLN A 378 0.73 -14.18 5.78
N GLN A 379 1.62 -13.84 4.83
CA GLN A 379 3.04 -13.65 5.12
C GLN A 379 3.26 -12.51 6.12
N TYR A 380 2.56 -11.39 5.94
CA TYR A 380 2.62 -10.27 6.86
C TYR A 380 2.19 -10.68 8.29
N GLN A 381 1.08 -11.40 8.43
CA GLN A 381 0.62 -11.87 9.73
C GLN A 381 1.63 -12.80 10.41
N MET A 382 2.24 -13.72 9.66
CA MET A 382 3.29 -14.60 10.18
C MET A 382 4.50 -13.81 10.66
N LEU A 383 5.03 -12.90 9.83
CA LEU A 383 6.19 -12.08 10.21
C LEU A 383 5.91 -11.17 11.39
N LYS A 384 4.70 -10.61 11.48
CA LYS A 384 4.28 -9.80 12.62
C LYS A 384 4.18 -10.64 13.89
N GLN A 385 3.69 -11.86 13.79
CA GLN A 385 3.67 -12.80 14.93
C GLN A 385 5.09 -13.13 15.39
N ASP A 386 6.00 -13.43 14.45
CA ASP A 386 7.41 -13.72 14.74
C ASP A 386 8.10 -12.51 15.38
N TYR A 387 7.82 -11.29 14.88
CA TYR A 387 8.31 -10.04 15.46
C TYR A 387 7.84 -9.87 16.92
N THR A 388 6.54 -10.03 17.17
CA THR A 388 5.97 -9.89 18.52
C THR A 388 6.52 -10.96 19.46
N GLN A 389 6.68 -12.18 18.97
CA GLN A 389 7.28 -13.27 19.74
C GLN A 389 8.77 -13.01 20.02
N GLY A 390 9.49 -12.46 19.04
CA GLY A 390 10.88 -12.05 19.20
C GLY A 390 11.06 -11.02 20.32
N ILE A 391 10.28 -9.94 20.30
CA ILE A 391 10.28 -8.93 21.36
C ILE A 391 9.92 -9.56 22.73
N SER A 392 8.90 -10.39 22.76
CA SER A 392 8.47 -11.07 24.00
C SER A 392 9.57 -11.97 24.56
N SER A 393 10.31 -12.68 23.71
CA SER A 393 11.40 -13.58 24.13
C SER A 393 12.56 -12.81 24.76
N LEU A 394 12.88 -11.60 24.26
CA LEU A 394 13.88 -10.72 24.86
C LEU A 394 13.43 -10.19 26.24
N GLY A 395 12.12 -9.98 26.43
CA GLY A 395 11.53 -9.57 27.72
C GLY A 395 11.48 -10.70 28.76
N VAL A 396 11.21 -11.93 28.35
CA VAL A 396 11.11 -13.12 29.24
C VAL A 396 12.48 -13.59 29.73
N ALA A 397 13.54 -13.41 28.93
CA ALA A 397 14.91 -13.65 29.40
C ALA A 397 15.27 -12.86 30.68
N LYS A 398 14.54 -11.76 30.94
CA LYS A 398 14.65 -10.95 32.16
C LYS A 398 14.14 -11.67 33.43
N GLY A 399 13.10 -12.51 33.33
CA GLY A 399 12.52 -13.22 34.48
C GLY A 399 13.39 -14.37 34.98
N GLN A 400 14.16 -15.00 34.11
CA GLN A 400 15.00 -16.12 34.45
C GLN A 400 16.38 -15.72 35.04
N MET A 401 16.96 -14.58 34.57
CA MET A 401 18.23 -14.08 35.10
C MET A 401 18.07 -13.43 36.49
N ALA A 402 16.98 -12.71 36.74
CA ALA A 402 16.71 -12.13 38.05
C ALA A 402 16.43 -13.18 39.14
N GLY A 403 16.04 -14.39 38.76
CA GLY A 403 15.84 -15.51 39.69
C GLY A 403 17.11 -16.28 40.05
N SER A 404 18.23 -16.06 39.36
CA SER A 404 19.51 -16.76 39.62
C SER A 404 20.49 -15.99 40.50
N GLU A 405 20.27 -14.69 40.72
CA GLU A 405 21.12 -13.86 41.60
C GLU A 405 20.66 -13.83 43.06
N THR A 406 19.57 -14.51 43.39
CA THR A 406 19.07 -14.64 44.80
C THR A 406 19.22 -16.03 45.39
N ARG A 407 20.33 -16.72 45.08
CA ARG A 407 20.73 -17.94 45.82
C ARG A 407 22.16 -17.88 46.26
#